data_9a1d7805f962cb7e7380766119b01d82
#
_entry.id   9a1d7805f962cb7e7380766119b01d82
#
_cell.length_a   1.000
_cell.length_b   1.000
_cell.length_c   1.000
_cell.angle_alpha   90.00
_cell.angle_beta   90.00
_cell.angle_gamma   90.00
#
_symmetry.space_group_name_H-M   'P 1'
#
loop_
_entity.id
_entity.type
_entity.pdbx_description
1 polymer ?
#
loop_
_entity_poly.entity_id
_entity_poly.type
_entity_poly.pdbx_seq_one_letter_code
_entity_poly.pdbx_strand_id
1 'polypeptide(L)'
;MVSRGRARHLWLSVVVSRLWGAAVAGDLPPPPSSMEAVADAQLFLELVVNQMDTGRVVAVDQRAGQLYVPAGALQDVGMKLPGELSGSVALDAIPGLHSDYDSNGQRLLIDVPPSWLQEQFIGNRNTYPRTQAMSSFGALLNYDLYFNDTDEGGSYLAAWNEVRLFDNWGTLSNTGQVRQTLADGINDSTLNNGYRRYDTTWRFSDDERMLTYEAGDVISGSLPWSSSVRLGGVQFSRDFAVRPDLVTYPLPQFAGEAAVPSSVDLFINGYKSESALLQPGPYTLTNVPFINGAGEAVVVTTDALGRQVSTTVPFYVTSTLLQQGLTDFSVAAGTLRRDYTVRDFSYGPGVTSATLRYGYSDNLTLESHAEASSDLTLGGLGGNVRLGHFGVLNTALSQSQFEGRNGQQLSLGYQYNSSHYSLSYQRVERRADYADLTLVDTPYASLSKRSEQVTLSLNLERFGSLGLGYFDVQAADDSRTRLLNLSWSKPLWRNTSFYLSANRE
;
A
#
# COMPACT_ATOMS: atom_id res chain seq x y z
N MET A 1 18.86 -35.87 48.80
CA MET A 1 18.04 -36.05 49.97
C MET A 1 16.63 -36.27 49.44
N VAL A 2 16.21 -37.51 49.22
CA VAL A 2 15.38 -38.37 50.08
C VAL A 2 14.00 -37.66 50.28
N SER A 3 12.84 -38.18 49.87
CA SER A 3 12.31 -39.50 50.14
C SER A 3 11.06 -39.81 49.30
N ARG A 4 10.99 -41.08 49.02
CA ARG A 4 9.87 -41.87 48.50
C ARG A 4 8.66 -41.89 49.46
N GLY A 5 7.47 -41.96 48.89
CA GLY A 5 6.25 -42.35 49.60
C GLY A 5 5.29 -43.18 48.70
N ARG A 6 5.34 -44.51 48.91
CA ARG A 6 4.38 -45.51 48.39
C ARG A 6 3.21 -45.63 49.36
N ALA A 7 1.96 -45.80 48.85
CA ALA A 7 0.89 -46.59 49.48
C ALA A 7 -0.24 -46.78 48.44
N ARG A 8 -0.59 -47.91 48.03
CA ARG A 8 -1.21 -49.17 48.55
C ARG A 8 -2.70 -49.23 48.14
N HIS A 9 -2.95 -50.29 47.40
CA HIS A 9 -4.20 -50.84 46.92
C HIS A 9 -5.28 -51.03 48.00
N LEU A 10 -6.58 -50.88 47.59
CA LEU A 10 -7.68 -51.58 48.23
C LEU A 10 -8.65 -52.08 47.17
N TRP A 11 -8.75 -53.43 47.11
CA TRP A 11 -9.75 -54.15 46.33
C TRP A 11 -11.06 -54.17 47.13
N LEU A 12 -12.18 -53.86 46.47
CA LEU A 12 -13.49 -54.20 46.96
C LEU A 12 -14.22 -55.08 45.94
N SER A 13 -14.30 -56.36 46.24
CA SER A 13 -15.06 -57.35 45.51
C SER A 13 -16.51 -57.27 45.94
N VAL A 14 -17.43 -56.95 45.01
CA VAL A 14 -18.89 -57.17 45.27
C VAL A 14 -19.36 -58.34 44.42
N VAL A 15 -19.78 -59.37 45.15
CA VAL A 15 -20.48 -60.55 44.61
C VAL A 15 -21.90 -60.14 44.33
N VAL A 16 -22.40 -60.25 43.10
CA VAL A 16 -23.81 -60.18 42.73
C VAL A 16 -24.21 -61.52 42.20
N SER A 17 -25.07 -62.15 42.99
CA SER A 17 -25.71 -63.43 42.74
C SER A 17 -26.63 -63.41 41.52
N ARG A 18 -26.54 -64.46 40.72
CA ARG A 18 -27.39 -64.76 39.58
C ARG A 18 -28.85 -65.07 40.06
N LEU A 19 -29.75 -64.35 39.43
CA LEU A 19 -31.15 -64.80 39.31
C LEU A 19 -31.42 -65.08 37.83
N TRP A 20 -31.57 -66.36 37.52
CA TRP A 20 -32.03 -66.81 36.19
C TRP A 20 -33.54 -66.71 36.19
N GLY A 21 -34.11 -65.74 35.46
CA GLY A 21 -35.49 -65.80 35.01
C GLY A 21 -35.48 -66.24 33.53
N ALA A 22 -36.11 -67.39 33.29
CA ALA A 22 -36.36 -67.88 31.95
C ALA A 22 -37.39 -66.94 31.29
N ALA A 23 -36.91 -66.07 30.35
CA ALA A 23 -37.79 -65.37 29.41
C ALA A 23 -38.18 -66.34 28.30
N VAL A 24 -39.44 -66.62 28.17
CA VAL A 24 -40.04 -67.33 27.01
C VAL A 24 -39.90 -66.40 25.81
N ALA A 25 -39.10 -66.80 24.82
CA ALA A 25 -39.03 -66.12 23.54
C ALA A 25 -40.34 -66.29 22.79
N GLY A 26 -41.18 -65.28 22.82
CA GLY A 26 -42.31 -65.21 21.88
C GLY A 26 -41.76 -65.01 20.48
N ASP A 27 -42.28 -65.72 19.50
CA ASP A 27 -41.94 -65.57 18.07
C ASP A 27 -42.06 -64.10 17.65
N LEU A 28 -40.98 -63.54 17.25
CA LEU A 28 -40.95 -62.20 16.52
C LEU A 28 -41.74 -62.41 15.22
N PRO A 29 -42.63 -61.52 14.86
CA PRO A 29 -43.32 -61.56 13.60
C PRO A 29 -42.24 -61.53 12.48
N PRO A 30 -42.44 -62.28 11.35
CA PRO A 30 -41.51 -62.30 10.24
C PRO A 30 -41.31 -60.86 9.73
N PRO A 31 -40.11 -60.52 9.28
CA PRO A 31 -39.86 -59.17 8.73
C PRO A 31 -40.85 -58.97 7.57
N PRO A 32 -41.38 -57.77 7.38
CA PRO A 32 -42.29 -57.46 6.29
C PRO A 32 -41.61 -57.72 4.98
N SER A 33 -42.19 -58.66 4.20
CA SER A 33 -41.75 -59.02 2.85
C SER A 33 -42.42 -58.12 1.82
N SER A 34 -42.15 -56.79 1.92
CA SER A 34 -42.41 -55.87 0.83
C SER A 34 -41.43 -54.69 0.95
N MET A 35 -40.73 -54.37 -0.11
CA MET A 35 -40.23 -53.03 -0.30
C MET A 35 -41.45 -52.09 -0.20
N GLU A 36 -41.78 -51.59 1.00
CA GLU A 36 -42.69 -50.49 1.10
C GLU A 36 -42.09 -49.35 0.28
N ALA A 37 -42.86 -48.92 -0.71
CA ALA A 37 -42.58 -47.68 -1.43
C ALA A 37 -42.28 -46.64 -0.36
N VAL A 38 -41.11 -46.02 -0.46
CA VAL A 38 -40.67 -44.99 0.49
C VAL A 38 -41.79 -43.96 0.56
N ALA A 39 -42.52 -43.96 1.69
CA ALA A 39 -43.66 -43.07 1.89
C ALA A 39 -43.12 -41.62 1.83
N ASP A 40 -43.90 -40.73 1.22
CA ASP A 40 -43.62 -39.30 1.27
C ASP A 40 -43.47 -38.87 2.72
N ALA A 41 -42.30 -38.40 3.12
CA ALA A 41 -41.97 -38.03 4.49
C ALA A 41 -41.31 -36.63 4.50
N GLN A 42 -41.67 -35.87 5.52
CA GLN A 42 -40.95 -34.62 5.82
C GLN A 42 -39.87 -34.92 6.86
N LEU A 43 -38.64 -34.68 6.51
CA LEU A 43 -37.46 -34.88 7.34
C LEU A 43 -36.95 -33.52 7.82
N PHE A 44 -36.42 -33.46 9.03
CA PHE A 44 -35.72 -32.28 9.53
C PHE A 44 -34.24 -32.64 9.65
N LEU A 45 -33.45 -32.15 8.67
CA LEU A 45 -32.05 -32.55 8.51
C LEU A 45 -31.13 -31.38 8.78
N GLU A 46 -30.03 -31.65 9.46
CA GLU A 46 -28.92 -30.71 9.54
C GLU A 46 -28.23 -30.62 8.19
N LEU A 47 -28.07 -29.39 7.70
CA LEU A 47 -27.46 -29.12 6.39
C LEU A 47 -25.94 -29.05 6.53
N VAL A 48 -25.23 -29.89 5.80
CA VAL A 48 -23.78 -29.90 5.69
C VAL A 48 -23.40 -29.60 4.24
N VAL A 49 -22.65 -28.55 3.99
CA VAL A 49 -22.26 -28.12 2.65
C VAL A 49 -20.75 -28.22 2.48
N ASN A 50 -20.30 -29.02 1.50
CA ASN A 50 -18.88 -29.25 1.25
C ASN A 50 -18.11 -29.62 2.53
N GLN A 51 -18.66 -30.53 3.33
CA GLN A 51 -18.11 -30.99 4.62
C GLN A 51 -18.09 -29.91 5.73
N MET A 52 -18.78 -28.80 5.54
CA MET A 52 -18.94 -27.76 6.55
C MET A 52 -20.33 -27.90 7.21
N ASP A 53 -20.35 -28.08 8.52
CA ASP A 53 -21.59 -28.05 9.31
C ASP A 53 -22.12 -26.61 9.30
N THR A 54 -23.32 -26.40 8.74
CA THR A 54 -23.90 -25.04 8.68
C THR A 54 -24.62 -24.68 9.98
N GLY A 55 -24.85 -25.63 10.87
CA GLY A 55 -25.64 -25.48 12.09
C GLY A 55 -27.12 -25.19 11.86
N ARG A 56 -27.59 -25.38 10.62
CA ARG A 56 -29.01 -25.16 10.26
C ARG A 56 -29.72 -26.46 10.02
N VAL A 57 -30.89 -26.62 10.63
CA VAL A 57 -31.82 -27.70 10.37
C VAL A 57 -32.85 -27.22 9.38
N VAL A 58 -33.03 -27.95 8.29
CA VAL A 58 -33.98 -27.64 7.21
C VAL A 58 -35.02 -28.71 7.08
N ALA A 59 -36.26 -28.29 6.73
CA ALA A 59 -37.33 -29.21 6.39
C ALA A 59 -37.08 -29.71 4.94
N VAL A 60 -36.91 -31.01 4.77
CA VAL A 60 -36.64 -31.70 3.53
C VAL A 60 -37.82 -32.63 3.22
N ASP A 61 -38.48 -32.43 2.11
CA ASP A 61 -39.52 -33.36 1.68
C ASP A 61 -38.91 -34.51 0.87
N GLN A 62 -39.11 -35.73 1.34
CA GLN A 62 -38.77 -36.93 0.59
C GLN A 62 -39.99 -37.39 -0.21
N ARG A 63 -39.91 -37.41 -1.55
CA ARG A 63 -40.98 -37.84 -2.43
C ARG A 63 -40.45 -38.84 -3.44
N ALA A 64 -41.02 -40.01 -3.48
CA ALA A 64 -40.61 -41.10 -4.41
C ALA A 64 -39.07 -41.34 -4.41
N GLY A 65 -38.42 -41.20 -3.25
CA GLY A 65 -36.97 -41.39 -3.10
C GLY A 65 -36.10 -40.17 -3.47
N GLN A 66 -36.70 -39.09 -3.94
CA GLN A 66 -36.00 -37.83 -4.22
C GLN A 66 -36.15 -36.84 -3.05
N LEU A 67 -35.11 -36.04 -2.81
CA LEU A 67 -35.07 -35.04 -1.76
C LEU A 67 -35.37 -33.65 -2.33
N TYR A 68 -36.34 -32.96 -1.73
CA TYR A 68 -36.77 -31.61 -2.10
C TYR A 68 -36.47 -30.67 -0.95
N VAL A 69 -35.75 -29.59 -1.23
CA VAL A 69 -35.35 -28.59 -0.26
C VAL A 69 -35.87 -27.22 -0.70
N PRO A 70 -36.37 -26.36 0.22
CA PRO A 70 -36.71 -24.99 -0.11
C PRO A 70 -35.49 -24.23 -0.66
N ALA A 71 -35.61 -23.63 -1.85
CA ALA A 71 -34.51 -22.89 -2.47
C ALA A 71 -33.95 -21.78 -1.55
N GLY A 72 -34.83 -21.13 -0.77
CA GLY A 72 -34.40 -20.14 0.22
C GLY A 72 -33.46 -20.69 1.29
N ALA A 73 -33.65 -21.94 1.72
CA ALA A 73 -32.77 -22.55 2.73
C ALA A 73 -31.35 -22.79 2.20
N LEU A 74 -31.19 -23.07 0.90
CA LEU A 74 -29.89 -23.16 0.23
C LEU A 74 -29.24 -21.78 0.04
N GLN A 75 -30.03 -20.77 -0.29
CA GLN A 75 -29.55 -19.38 -0.41
C GLN A 75 -29.12 -18.80 0.95
N ASP A 76 -29.86 -19.14 2.00
CA ASP A 76 -29.57 -18.69 3.38
C ASP A 76 -28.22 -19.19 3.92
N VAL A 77 -27.68 -20.28 3.40
CA VAL A 77 -26.33 -20.78 3.71
C VAL A 77 -25.27 -20.22 2.74
N GLY A 78 -25.59 -19.18 1.96
CA GLY A 78 -24.67 -18.49 1.07
C GLY A 78 -24.45 -19.17 -0.30
N MET A 79 -25.32 -20.13 -0.65
CA MET A 79 -25.21 -20.85 -1.92
C MET A 79 -25.82 -20.02 -3.07
N LYS A 80 -25.04 -19.78 -4.12
CA LYS A 80 -25.48 -19.13 -5.36
C LYS A 80 -25.97 -20.22 -6.33
N LEU A 81 -27.28 -20.42 -6.36
CA LEU A 81 -27.89 -21.42 -7.24
C LEU A 81 -27.90 -20.95 -8.70
N PRO A 82 -27.70 -21.85 -9.68
CA PRO A 82 -27.83 -21.53 -11.10
C PRO A 82 -29.30 -21.26 -11.43
N GLY A 83 -29.63 -20.07 -11.90
CA GLY A 83 -30.98 -19.63 -12.25
C GLY A 83 -31.85 -19.14 -11.08
N GLU A 84 -33.00 -18.57 -11.36
CA GLU A 84 -34.00 -18.16 -10.36
C GLU A 84 -34.83 -19.39 -9.93
N LEU A 85 -34.31 -20.16 -8.96
CA LEU A 85 -35.06 -21.26 -8.36
C LEU A 85 -35.92 -20.72 -7.22
N SER A 86 -37.23 -21.03 -7.27
CA SER A 86 -38.20 -20.64 -6.24
C SER A 86 -39.01 -21.85 -5.77
N GLY A 87 -39.43 -21.83 -4.50
CA GLY A 87 -40.19 -22.90 -3.91
C GLY A 87 -39.32 -24.10 -3.49
N SER A 88 -39.87 -25.31 -3.49
CA SER A 88 -39.19 -26.56 -3.15
C SER A 88 -38.58 -27.16 -4.39
N VAL A 89 -37.26 -27.45 -4.37
CA VAL A 89 -36.46 -27.84 -5.53
C VAL A 89 -35.91 -29.26 -5.28
N ALA A 90 -36.02 -30.14 -6.28
CA ALA A 90 -35.38 -31.44 -6.25
C ALA A 90 -33.86 -31.29 -6.34
N LEU A 91 -33.08 -31.77 -5.39
CA LEU A 91 -31.63 -31.62 -5.36
C LEU A 91 -30.94 -32.26 -6.57
N ASP A 92 -31.44 -33.44 -6.99
CA ASP A 92 -30.91 -34.20 -8.14
C ASP A 92 -31.17 -33.48 -9.51
N ALA A 93 -32.09 -32.52 -9.54
CA ALA A 93 -32.40 -31.75 -10.73
C ALA A 93 -31.44 -30.57 -10.96
N ILE A 94 -30.58 -30.24 -9.98
CA ILE A 94 -29.63 -29.12 -10.07
C ILE A 94 -28.29 -29.63 -10.63
N PRO A 95 -27.92 -29.28 -11.87
CA PRO A 95 -26.66 -29.77 -12.46
C PRO A 95 -25.44 -29.26 -11.68
N GLY A 96 -24.58 -30.19 -11.22
CA GLY A 96 -23.37 -29.87 -10.45
C GLY A 96 -23.56 -29.90 -8.93
N LEU A 97 -24.78 -30.18 -8.43
CA LEU A 97 -25.05 -30.45 -7.02
C LEU A 97 -25.10 -31.98 -6.82
N HIS A 98 -24.37 -32.47 -5.83
CA HIS A 98 -24.48 -33.84 -5.35
C HIS A 98 -25.03 -33.82 -3.94
N SER A 99 -26.03 -34.65 -3.66
CA SER A 99 -26.63 -34.78 -2.31
C SER A 99 -26.58 -36.21 -1.82
N ASP A 100 -26.31 -36.37 -0.53
CA ASP A 100 -26.37 -37.64 0.16
C ASP A 100 -27.12 -37.48 1.48
N TYR A 101 -27.95 -38.48 1.89
CA TYR A 101 -28.71 -38.48 3.10
C TYR A 101 -28.13 -39.44 4.14
N ASP A 102 -27.47 -38.88 5.16
CA ASP A 102 -27.06 -39.63 6.35
C ASP A 102 -28.22 -39.80 7.32
N SER A 103 -28.90 -40.94 7.22
CA SER A 103 -30.04 -41.25 8.07
C SER A 103 -29.67 -41.43 9.55
N ASN A 104 -28.44 -41.86 9.87
CA ASN A 104 -27.98 -42.10 11.22
C ASN A 104 -27.65 -40.76 11.93
N GLY A 105 -27.06 -39.83 11.23
CA GLY A 105 -26.72 -38.48 11.72
C GLY A 105 -27.86 -37.48 11.54
N GLN A 106 -28.94 -37.83 10.83
CA GLN A 106 -30.00 -36.90 10.39
C GLN A 106 -29.43 -35.68 9.67
N ARG A 107 -28.55 -35.92 8.73
CA ARG A 107 -27.82 -34.90 7.97
C ARG A 107 -28.11 -34.99 6.48
N LEU A 108 -28.22 -33.84 5.87
CA LEU A 108 -28.23 -33.69 4.42
C LEU A 108 -26.85 -33.17 3.98
N LEU A 109 -26.06 -34.05 3.36
CA LEU A 109 -24.75 -33.72 2.85
C LEU A 109 -24.92 -33.19 1.42
N ILE A 110 -24.42 -32.02 1.15
CA ILE A 110 -24.50 -31.36 -0.16
C ILE A 110 -23.08 -30.98 -0.60
N ASP A 111 -22.65 -31.49 -1.74
CA ASP A 111 -21.40 -31.11 -2.40
C ASP A 111 -21.71 -30.27 -3.64
N VAL A 112 -21.13 -29.09 -3.71
CA VAL A 112 -21.28 -28.13 -4.83
C VAL A 112 -19.92 -27.56 -5.24
N PRO A 113 -19.80 -27.05 -6.48
CA PRO A 113 -18.60 -26.33 -6.88
C PRO A 113 -18.31 -25.18 -5.91
N PRO A 114 -17.05 -24.95 -5.49
CA PRO A 114 -16.71 -23.87 -4.56
C PRO A 114 -17.17 -22.50 -5.03
N SER A 115 -17.18 -22.24 -6.35
CA SER A 115 -17.63 -21.00 -6.97
C SER A 115 -19.11 -20.63 -6.70
N TRP A 116 -19.92 -21.58 -6.23
CA TRP A 116 -21.31 -21.32 -5.85
C TRP A 116 -21.44 -20.80 -4.43
N LEU A 117 -20.39 -20.90 -3.63
CA LEU A 117 -20.40 -20.45 -2.23
C LEU A 117 -19.97 -18.99 -2.12
N GLN A 118 -20.18 -18.41 -0.95
CA GLN A 118 -19.87 -17.02 -0.70
C GLN A 118 -18.34 -16.80 -0.70
N GLU A 119 -17.90 -15.74 -1.38
CA GLU A 119 -16.50 -15.33 -1.38
C GLU A 119 -16.09 -14.80 0.01
N GLN A 120 -14.92 -15.24 0.47
CA GLN A 120 -14.32 -14.85 1.73
C GLN A 120 -13.17 -13.89 1.48
N PHE A 121 -13.18 -12.76 2.19
CA PHE A 121 -12.08 -11.81 2.17
C PHE A 121 -11.26 -11.92 3.45
N ILE A 122 -9.97 -12.20 3.30
CA ILE A 122 -9.04 -12.43 4.41
C ILE A 122 -7.90 -11.44 4.30
N GLY A 123 -7.50 -10.89 5.45
CA GLY A 123 -6.43 -9.90 5.56
C GLY A 123 -6.93 -8.55 6.01
N ASN A 124 -5.99 -7.74 6.42
CA ASN A 124 -6.25 -6.40 6.93
C ASN A 124 -5.72 -5.36 5.94
N ARG A 125 -6.61 -4.53 5.41
CA ARG A 125 -6.23 -3.37 4.57
C ARG A 125 -5.63 -2.23 5.39
N ASN A 126 -5.84 -2.24 6.72
CA ASN A 126 -5.36 -1.20 7.61
C ASN A 126 -4.20 -1.73 8.45
N THR A 127 -3.03 -1.18 8.27
CA THR A 127 -1.81 -1.59 8.99
C THR A 127 -1.87 -1.21 10.47
N TYR A 128 -2.56 -0.12 10.81
CA TYR A 128 -2.62 0.43 12.16
C TYR A 128 -4.05 0.81 12.53
N PRO A 129 -4.43 0.71 13.83
CA PRO A 129 -5.71 1.25 14.28
C PRO A 129 -5.72 2.77 14.12
N ARG A 130 -6.87 3.32 13.73
CA ARG A 130 -7.04 4.78 13.65
C ARG A 130 -6.85 5.38 15.04
N THR A 131 -5.91 6.30 15.15
CA THR A 131 -5.72 7.14 16.33
C THR A 131 -6.18 8.56 16.00
N GLN A 132 -7.12 9.09 16.76
CA GLN A 132 -7.54 10.48 16.60
C GLN A 132 -6.46 11.41 17.11
N ALA A 133 -6.12 12.42 16.32
CA ALA A 133 -5.21 13.46 16.74
C ALA A 133 -5.84 14.29 17.88
N MET A 134 -5.10 14.46 18.95
CA MET A 134 -5.49 15.36 20.05
C MET A 134 -4.58 16.60 20.00
N SER A 135 -5.19 17.76 19.95
CA SER A 135 -4.46 19.03 19.94
C SER A 135 -4.65 19.76 21.24
N SER A 136 -3.62 20.46 21.70
CA SER A 136 -3.66 21.38 22.80
C SER A 136 -2.79 22.60 22.48
N PHE A 137 -3.08 23.73 23.11
CA PHE A 137 -2.24 24.91 22.96
C PHE A 137 -0.81 24.64 23.47
N GLY A 138 0.18 25.01 22.66
CA GLY A 138 1.58 24.91 23.00
C GLY A 138 2.47 25.80 22.15
N ALA A 139 3.70 25.97 22.65
CA ALA A 139 4.77 26.65 21.93
C ALA A 139 6.03 25.80 21.97
N LEU A 140 6.78 25.80 20.89
CA LEU A 140 8.02 25.05 20.71
C LEU A 140 9.09 25.97 20.11
N LEU A 141 10.29 25.90 20.65
CA LEU A 141 11.48 26.52 20.08
C LEU A 141 12.49 25.43 19.73
N ASN A 142 12.76 25.24 18.44
CA ASN A 142 13.90 24.46 17.93
C ASN A 142 15.05 25.41 17.62
N TYR A 143 16.28 24.98 17.92
CA TYR A 143 17.47 25.75 17.55
C TYR A 143 18.62 24.82 17.19
N ASP A 144 19.49 25.28 16.31
CA ASP A 144 20.74 24.64 15.92
C ASP A 144 21.86 25.72 15.88
N LEU A 145 22.95 25.47 16.62
CA LEU A 145 24.07 26.38 16.72
C LEU A 145 25.26 25.81 15.94
N TYR A 146 25.77 26.58 15.05
CA TYR A 146 26.89 26.21 14.20
C TYR A 146 28.00 27.25 14.31
N PHE A 147 29.20 26.82 14.69
CA PHE A 147 30.42 27.63 14.68
C PHE A 147 31.32 27.14 13.57
N ASN A 148 31.82 28.06 12.76
CA ASN A 148 32.80 27.78 11.71
C ASN A 148 34.00 28.71 11.89
N ASP A 149 35.19 28.14 11.74
CA ASP A 149 36.45 28.87 11.79
C ASP A 149 37.38 28.31 10.68
N THR A 150 37.78 29.14 9.75
CA THR A 150 38.64 28.76 8.65
C THR A 150 39.64 29.90 8.38
N ASP A 151 40.89 29.53 8.05
CA ASP A 151 41.98 30.48 7.85
C ASP A 151 41.68 31.49 6.71
N GLU A 152 40.97 31.06 5.66
CA GLU A 152 40.64 31.94 4.51
C GLU A 152 39.26 32.60 4.62
N GLY A 153 38.30 31.94 5.26
CA GLY A 153 36.90 32.37 5.35
C GLY A 153 36.52 33.13 6.61
N GLY A 154 37.47 33.30 7.56
CA GLY A 154 37.20 33.90 8.86
C GLY A 154 36.35 33.01 9.78
N SER A 155 35.91 33.57 10.89
CA SER A 155 35.09 32.82 11.85
C SER A 155 33.69 33.43 12.00
N TYR A 156 32.69 32.58 12.10
CA TYR A 156 31.31 33.01 12.33
C TYR A 156 30.53 32.04 13.22
N LEU A 157 29.56 32.57 13.93
CA LEU A 157 28.52 31.82 14.63
C LEU A 157 27.20 31.98 13.87
N ALA A 158 26.54 30.86 13.60
CA ALA A 158 25.18 30.84 13.05
C ALA A 158 24.24 30.11 14.01
N ALA A 159 23.06 30.67 14.22
CA ALA A 159 22.00 30.08 15.01
C ALA A 159 20.74 29.98 14.15
N TRP A 160 20.43 28.79 13.66
CA TRP A 160 19.13 28.52 13.07
C TRP A 160 18.09 28.37 14.19
N ASN A 161 16.88 28.86 13.95
CA ASN A 161 15.78 28.76 14.89
C ASN A 161 14.45 28.51 14.18
N GLU A 162 13.56 27.84 14.88
CA GLU A 162 12.17 27.65 14.51
C GLU A 162 11.29 27.85 15.74
N VAL A 163 10.37 28.78 15.66
CA VAL A 163 9.32 29.01 16.66
C VAL A 163 8.03 28.44 16.11
N ARG A 164 7.37 27.54 16.85
CA ARG A 164 6.04 27.02 16.55
C ARG A 164 5.05 27.38 17.65
N LEU A 165 3.89 27.86 17.23
CA LEU A 165 2.71 28.00 18.07
C LEU A 165 1.64 27.06 17.48
N PHE A 166 1.04 26.23 18.30
CA PHE A 166 0.06 25.25 17.84
C PHE A 166 -1.12 25.15 18.79
N ASP A 167 -2.29 24.87 18.22
CA ASP A 167 -3.55 24.63 18.90
C ASP A 167 -4.53 23.92 17.95
N ASN A 168 -5.81 23.80 18.33
CA ASN A 168 -6.89 23.24 17.51
C ASN A 168 -7.08 23.93 16.15
N TRP A 169 -6.67 25.17 16.00
CA TRP A 169 -6.69 25.94 14.75
C TRP A 169 -5.48 25.69 13.84
N GLY A 170 -4.57 24.79 14.20
CA GLY A 170 -3.40 24.43 13.43
C GLY A 170 -2.08 24.88 14.06
N THR A 171 -1.04 24.98 13.23
CA THR A 171 0.32 25.33 13.63
C THR A 171 0.80 26.55 12.86
N LEU A 172 1.21 27.57 13.56
CA LEU A 172 1.96 28.71 13.03
C LEU A 172 3.43 28.50 13.30
N SER A 173 4.26 28.41 12.26
CA SER A 173 5.70 28.26 12.34
C SER A 173 6.42 29.48 11.75
N ASN A 174 7.52 29.88 12.37
CA ASN A 174 8.45 30.86 11.83
C ASN A 174 9.86 30.30 11.94
N THR A 175 10.58 30.29 10.80
CA THR A 175 11.96 29.81 10.71
C THR A 175 12.90 30.94 10.29
N GLY A 176 14.12 30.89 10.78
CA GLY A 176 15.14 31.87 10.43
C GLY A 176 16.52 31.51 10.96
N GLN A 177 17.47 32.35 10.65
CA GLN A 177 18.84 32.20 11.10
C GLN A 177 19.41 33.55 11.57
N VAL A 178 20.06 33.54 12.70
CA VAL A 178 20.95 34.64 13.13
C VAL A 178 22.36 34.25 12.72
N ARG A 179 23.08 35.16 12.09
CA ARG A 179 24.50 34.99 11.81
C ARG A 179 25.29 36.16 12.39
N GLN A 180 26.42 35.86 13.01
CA GLN A 180 27.37 36.82 13.56
C GLN A 180 28.77 36.43 13.14
N THR A 181 29.42 37.29 12.34
CA THR A 181 30.85 37.20 12.01
C THR A 181 31.65 37.57 13.26
N LEU A 182 32.60 36.74 13.64
CA LEU A 182 33.49 36.92 14.80
C LEU A 182 34.86 37.40 14.39
N ALA A 183 35.37 36.94 13.24
CA ALA A 183 36.59 37.42 12.60
C ALA A 183 36.45 37.40 11.07
N ASP A 184 36.84 38.50 10.43
CA ASP A 184 36.74 38.63 8.97
C ASP A 184 37.81 37.76 8.30
N GLY A 185 37.40 37.03 7.25
CA GLY A 185 38.30 36.29 6.38
C GLY A 185 38.76 37.13 5.20
N ILE A 186 39.72 36.62 4.44
CA ILE A 186 40.33 37.33 3.27
C ILE A 186 39.28 37.63 2.19
N ASN A 187 38.19 36.85 2.12
CA ASN A 187 37.16 36.95 1.09
C ASN A 187 35.74 37.28 1.64
N ASP A 188 35.61 37.83 2.84
CA ASP A 188 34.33 37.89 3.57
C ASP A 188 33.48 39.15 3.31
N SER A 189 33.56 39.73 2.13
CA SER A 189 32.78 40.95 1.77
C SER A 189 31.26 40.71 1.56
N THR A 190 30.77 39.45 1.64
CA THR A 190 29.39 39.12 1.28
C THR A 190 28.52 38.55 2.42
N LEU A 191 29.09 38.36 3.61
CA LEU A 191 28.38 37.73 4.69
C LEU A 191 27.54 38.74 5.51
N ASN A 192 26.24 38.74 5.28
CA ASN A 192 25.31 39.58 6.00
C ASN A 192 25.12 39.08 7.46
N ASN A 193 25.63 39.84 8.44
CA ASN A 193 25.34 39.67 9.84
C ASN A 193 23.88 40.03 10.15
N GLY A 194 23.31 39.40 11.16
CA GLY A 194 21.96 39.68 11.65
C GLY A 194 20.99 38.55 11.43
N TYR A 195 19.72 38.81 11.65
CA TYR A 195 18.64 37.84 11.49
C TYR A 195 18.17 37.81 10.04
N ARG A 196 17.99 36.58 9.51
CA ARG A 196 17.33 36.33 8.24
C ARG A 196 16.14 35.42 8.47
N ARG A 197 14.96 35.92 8.10
CA ARG A 197 13.73 35.12 8.10
C ARG A 197 13.72 34.17 6.90
N TYR A 198 13.43 32.90 7.14
CA TYR A 198 13.24 31.92 6.09
C TYR A 198 11.78 31.84 5.73
N ASP A 199 10.98 31.10 6.49
CA ASP A 199 9.57 30.88 6.19
C ASP A 199 8.70 31.28 7.38
N THR A 200 7.50 31.78 7.11
CA THR A 200 6.42 31.93 8.08
C THR A 200 5.18 31.30 7.50
N THR A 201 4.72 30.20 8.11
CA THR A 201 3.65 29.37 7.56
C THR A 201 2.65 29.00 8.64
N TRP A 202 1.38 29.21 8.37
CA TRP A 202 0.29 28.60 9.10
C TRP A 202 -0.17 27.34 8.35
N ARG A 203 -0.34 26.21 9.08
CA ARG A 203 -0.80 24.94 8.55
C ARG A 203 -1.90 24.36 9.42
N PHE A 204 -3.01 23.97 8.81
CA PHE A 204 -4.08 23.22 9.42
C PHE A 204 -4.39 21.97 8.60
N SER A 205 -4.52 20.82 9.27
CA SER A 205 -4.83 19.54 8.62
C SER A 205 -6.12 18.95 9.21
N ASP A 206 -7.07 18.64 8.33
CA ASP A 206 -8.30 17.91 8.64
C ASP A 206 -8.02 16.41 8.40
N ASP A 207 -7.89 15.64 9.46
CA ASP A 207 -7.56 14.21 9.39
C ASP A 207 -8.74 13.35 8.92
N GLU A 208 -9.98 13.81 9.04
CA GLU A 208 -11.15 13.07 8.54
C GLU A 208 -11.23 13.13 7.03
N ARG A 209 -11.01 14.32 6.46
CA ARG A 209 -11.06 14.56 5.02
C ARG A 209 -9.70 14.40 4.35
N MET A 210 -8.63 14.25 5.14
CA MET A 210 -7.23 14.20 4.66
C MET A 210 -6.88 15.43 3.81
N LEU A 211 -7.24 16.62 4.31
CA LEU A 211 -7.03 17.90 3.63
C LEU A 211 -6.11 18.77 4.47
N THR A 212 -5.14 19.38 3.83
CA THR A 212 -4.23 20.34 4.44
C THR A 212 -4.40 21.71 3.80
N TYR A 213 -4.52 22.71 4.65
CA TYR A 213 -4.61 24.13 4.32
C TYR A 213 -3.34 24.80 4.82
N GLU A 214 -2.66 25.54 3.97
CA GLU A 214 -1.46 26.28 4.31
C GLU A 214 -1.59 27.73 3.85
N ALA A 215 -1.07 28.65 4.66
CA ALA A 215 -1.01 30.09 4.35
C ALA A 215 0.30 30.68 4.82
N GLY A 216 0.89 31.57 4.04
CA GLY A 216 2.21 32.16 4.28
C GLY A 216 3.22 31.71 3.24
N ASP A 217 4.44 31.37 3.66
CA ASP A 217 5.45 30.84 2.75
C ASP A 217 5.21 29.33 2.56
N VAL A 218 4.79 28.94 1.37
CA VAL A 218 4.45 27.55 1.01
C VAL A 218 5.30 27.07 -0.15
N ILE A 219 5.41 25.74 -0.28
CA ILE A 219 6.05 25.09 -1.44
C ILE A 219 4.96 24.43 -2.25
N SER A 220 4.81 24.79 -3.52
CA SER A 220 3.80 24.17 -4.40
C SER A 220 4.00 22.67 -4.54
N GLY A 221 2.91 21.92 -4.65
CA GLY A 221 2.96 20.51 -5.02
C GLY A 221 3.63 20.31 -6.37
N SER A 222 4.32 19.17 -6.53
CA SER A 222 4.96 18.79 -7.80
C SER A 222 4.76 17.31 -8.10
N LEU A 223 4.90 16.97 -9.36
CA LEU A 223 4.93 15.60 -9.89
C LEU A 223 6.39 15.23 -10.25
N PRO A 224 6.71 13.94 -10.45
CA PRO A 224 8.09 13.55 -10.81
C PRO A 224 8.65 14.22 -12.08
N TRP A 225 7.78 14.76 -12.91
CA TRP A 225 8.11 15.44 -14.16
C TRP A 225 7.87 16.97 -14.15
N SER A 226 7.42 17.53 -13.03
CA SER A 226 7.21 18.97 -12.83
C SER A 226 8.10 19.52 -11.73
N SER A 227 8.24 20.83 -11.67
CA SER A 227 9.02 21.53 -10.65
C SER A 227 8.11 22.04 -9.53
N SER A 228 8.65 22.21 -8.32
CA SER A 228 8.01 22.96 -7.23
C SER A 228 8.63 24.33 -7.11
N VAL A 229 7.83 25.32 -6.68
CA VAL A 229 8.30 26.68 -6.42
C VAL A 229 7.87 27.12 -5.02
N ARG A 230 8.63 28.05 -4.43
CA ARG A 230 8.25 28.71 -3.18
C ARG A 230 7.36 29.91 -3.43
N LEU A 231 6.27 30.01 -2.67
CA LEU A 231 5.28 31.06 -2.80
C LEU A 231 5.02 31.71 -1.46
N GLY A 232 4.76 33.01 -1.46
CA GLY A 232 4.02 33.66 -0.39
C GLY A 232 2.54 33.72 -0.76
N GLY A 233 1.71 32.87 -0.15
CA GLY A 233 0.32 32.73 -0.56
C GLY A 233 -0.45 31.68 0.22
N VAL A 234 -1.28 30.92 -0.48
CA VAL A 234 -2.11 29.87 0.11
C VAL A 234 -1.96 28.58 -0.70
N GLN A 235 -2.08 27.47 0.00
CA GLN A 235 -2.11 26.13 -0.60
C GLN A 235 -3.23 25.29 0.01
N PHE A 236 -3.88 24.54 -0.82
CA PHE A 236 -4.89 23.54 -0.45
C PHE A 236 -4.55 22.21 -1.10
N SER A 237 -4.37 21.17 -0.30
CA SER A 237 -3.89 19.88 -0.78
C SER A 237 -4.53 18.70 -0.07
N ARG A 238 -4.55 17.56 -0.76
CA ARG A 238 -4.79 16.26 -0.15
C ARG A 238 -3.49 15.83 0.57
N ASP A 239 -3.61 15.36 1.80
CA ASP A 239 -2.48 14.89 2.58
C ASP A 239 -2.81 13.54 3.23
N PHE A 240 -2.38 12.46 2.61
CA PHE A 240 -2.56 11.12 3.14
C PHE A 240 -1.68 10.83 4.35
N ALA A 241 -0.63 11.62 4.61
CA ALA A 241 0.28 11.41 5.73
C ALA A 241 -0.40 11.65 7.08
N VAL A 242 -1.50 12.43 7.11
CA VAL A 242 -2.31 12.62 8.32
C VAL A 242 -3.10 11.36 8.72
N ARG A 243 -3.19 10.38 7.83
CA ARG A 243 -3.87 9.10 8.03
C ARG A 243 -2.94 7.92 7.68
N PRO A 244 -1.90 7.68 8.49
CA PRO A 244 -0.92 6.60 8.24
C PRO A 244 -1.53 5.19 8.36
N ASP A 245 -2.73 5.08 8.91
CA ASP A 245 -3.53 3.85 8.94
C ASP A 245 -4.06 3.45 7.56
N LEU A 246 -4.13 4.36 6.59
CA LEU A 246 -4.65 4.08 5.26
C LEU A 246 -3.53 3.72 4.28
N VAL A 247 -3.75 2.63 3.56
CA VAL A 247 -2.88 2.25 2.45
C VAL A 247 -3.38 2.93 1.19
N THR A 248 -2.54 3.78 0.60
CA THR A 248 -2.91 4.62 -0.55
C THR A 248 -2.48 4.04 -1.90
N TYR A 249 -1.74 2.95 -1.90
CA TYR A 249 -1.25 2.27 -3.09
C TYR A 249 -1.92 0.91 -3.26
N PRO A 250 -1.98 0.36 -4.49
CA PRO A 250 -2.57 -0.93 -4.77
C PRO A 250 -1.86 -2.07 -4.05
N LEU A 251 -2.62 -2.86 -3.28
CA LEU A 251 -2.11 -4.05 -2.62
C LEU A 251 -2.27 -5.27 -3.53
N PRO A 252 -1.35 -6.24 -3.47
CA PRO A 252 -1.50 -7.50 -4.16
C PRO A 252 -2.67 -8.29 -3.55
N GLN A 253 -3.44 -8.94 -4.42
CA GLN A 253 -4.54 -9.82 -4.06
C GLN A 253 -4.24 -11.22 -4.58
N PHE A 254 -4.46 -12.21 -3.72
CA PHE A 254 -4.21 -13.62 -4.04
C PHE A 254 -5.54 -14.37 -3.92
N ALA A 255 -6.15 -14.65 -5.05
CA ALA A 255 -7.41 -15.37 -5.13
C ALA A 255 -7.18 -16.88 -5.22
N GLY A 256 -8.07 -17.65 -4.62
CA GLY A 256 -8.09 -19.10 -4.65
C GLY A 256 -9.46 -19.66 -4.30
N GLU A 257 -9.57 -20.99 -4.29
CA GLU A 257 -10.80 -21.69 -3.92
C GLU A 257 -10.49 -22.80 -2.91
N ALA A 258 -11.31 -22.93 -1.88
CA ALA A 258 -11.30 -24.03 -0.92
C ALA A 258 -12.48 -24.96 -1.19
N ALA A 259 -12.21 -26.21 -1.58
CA ALA A 259 -13.28 -27.17 -1.82
C ALA A 259 -13.96 -27.64 -0.55
N VAL A 260 -13.22 -27.71 0.55
CA VAL A 260 -13.65 -28.15 1.90
C VAL A 260 -13.07 -27.21 2.94
N PRO A 261 -13.54 -27.27 4.21
CA PRO A 261 -12.91 -26.50 5.29
C PRO A 261 -11.40 -26.70 5.31
N SER A 262 -10.65 -25.62 5.25
CA SER A 262 -9.20 -25.63 5.09
C SER A 262 -8.55 -24.55 5.94
N SER A 263 -7.23 -24.58 6.10
CA SER A 263 -6.44 -23.45 6.54
C SER A 263 -5.64 -22.88 5.36
N VAL A 264 -5.40 -21.59 5.37
CA VAL A 264 -4.54 -20.93 4.40
C VAL A 264 -3.41 -20.21 5.11
N ASP A 265 -2.20 -20.41 4.61
CA ASP A 265 -0.99 -19.71 5.02
C ASP A 265 -0.46 -18.91 3.83
N LEU A 266 -0.21 -17.63 4.05
CA LEU A 266 0.42 -16.75 3.08
C LEU A 266 1.88 -16.51 3.49
N PHE A 267 2.81 -16.84 2.61
CA PHE A 267 4.22 -16.51 2.76
C PHE A 267 4.60 -15.44 1.74
N ILE A 268 5.34 -14.42 2.18
CA ILE A 268 5.88 -13.38 1.32
C ILE A 268 7.40 -13.42 1.42
N ASN A 269 8.07 -13.65 0.29
CA ASN A 269 9.52 -13.84 0.23
C ASN A 269 10.05 -14.87 1.25
N GLY A 270 9.29 -15.96 1.47
CA GLY A 270 9.63 -17.04 2.39
C GLY A 270 9.25 -16.79 3.86
N TYR A 271 8.73 -15.62 4.21
CA TYR A 271 8.27 -15.32 5.57
C TYR A 271 6.75 -15.45 5.67
N LYS A 272 6.27 -16.16 6.69
CA LYS A 272 4.83 -16.30 6.95
C LYS A 272 4.24 -14.93 7.32
N SER A 273 3.31 -14.47 6.50
CA SER A 273 2.69 -13.14 6.61
C SER A 273 1.29 -13.19 7.21
N GLU A 274 0.49 -14.20 6.83
CA GLU A 274 -0.90 -14.35 7.26
C GLU A 274 -1.25 -15.82 7.43
N SER A 275 -2.23 -16.12 8.29
CA SER A 275 -2.77 -17.44 8.50
C SER A 275 -4.25 -17.33 8.87
N ALA A 276 -5.12 -18.04 8.17
CA ALA A 276 -6.54 -18.03 8.43
C ALA A 276 -7.19 -19.39 8.21
N LEU A 277 -8.36 -19.59 8.83
CA LEU A 277 -9.23 -20.70 8.52
C LEU A 277 -10.19 -20.31 7.39
N LEU A 278 -10.34 -21.17 6.43
CA LEU A 278 -11.23 -21.04 5.29
C LEU A 278 -12.45 -21.93 5.45
N GLN A 279 -13.61 -21.38 5.17
CA GLN A 279 -14.79 -22.14 4.83
C GLN A 279 -14.70 -22.58 3.36
N PRO A 280 -15.47 -23.61 2.93
CA PRO A 280 -15.57 -23.92 1.50
C PRO A 280 -16.02 -22.69 0.70
N GLY A 281 -15.45 -22.52 -0.49
CA GLY A 281 -15.78 -21.39 -1.36
C GLY A 281 -14.56 -20.65 -1.90
N PRO A 282 -14.80 -19.64 -2.75
CA PRO A 282 -13.75 -18.73 -3.21
C PRO A 282 -13.23 -17.88 -2.06
N TYR A 283 -11.94 -17.56 -2.10
CA TYR A 283 -11.34 -16.64 -1.14
C TYR A 283 -10.38 -15.67 -1.82
N THR A 284 -10.26 -14.49 -1.25
CA THR A 284 -9.27 -13.49 -1.65
C THR A 284 -8.46 -13.07 -0.42
N LEU A 285 -7.15 -13.31 -0.51
CA LEU A 285 -6.18 -12.85 0.49
C LEU A 285 -5.64 -11.49 0.09
N THR A 286 -5.73 -10.53 1.01
CA THR A 286 -5.09 -9.22 0.86
C THR A 286 -4.29 -8.92 2.12
N ASN A 287 -3.00 -8.68 1.97
CA ASN A 287 -2.16 -8.26 3.09
C ASN A 287 -1.22 -7.13 2.66
N VAL A 288 -0.85 -6.27 3.60
CA VAL A 288 0.11 -5.18 3.36
C VAL A 288 1.51 -5.78 3.41
N PRO A 289 2.19 -5.96 2.26
CA PRO A 289 3.57 -6.44 2.29
C PRO A 289 4.50 -5.34 2.80
N PHE A 290 5.46 -5.70 3.64
CA PHE A 290 6.54 -4.80 4.09
C PHE A 290 7.61 -4.55 3.01
N ILE A 291 7.27 -4.77 1.75
CA ILE A 291 8.18 -4.61 0.62
C ILE A 291 7.62 -3.59 -0.38
N ASN A 292 8.53 -2.79 -0.93
CA ASN A 292 8.26 -1.91 -2.07
C ASN A 292 9.12 -2.44 -3.24
N GLY A 293 8.47 -3.00 -4.25
CA GLY A 293 9.13 -3.65 -5.37
C GLY A 293 8.57 -5.04 -5.68
N ALA A 294 9.36 -5.83 -6.38
CA ALA A 294 9.04 -7.21 -6.73
C ALA A 294 9.12 -8.14 -5.53
N GLY A 295 8.16 -9.03 -5.42
CA GLY A 295 8.08 -10.07 -4.40
C GLY A 295 7.48 -11.34 -4.93
N GLU A 296 7.59 -12.40 -4.15
CA GLU A 296 6.99 -13.69 -4.38
C GLU A 296 6.06 -14.02 -3.21
N ALA A 297 4.82 -14.34 -3.53
CA ALA A 297 3.84 -14.84 -2.56
C ALA A 297 3.65 -16.34 -2.78
N VAL A 298 3.72 -17.12 -1.70
CA VAL A 298 3.39 -18.53 -1.69
C VAL A 298 2.16 -18.71 -0.82
N VAL A 299 1.06 -19.09 -1.46
CA VAL A 299 -0.21 -19.41 -0.80
C VAL A 299 -0.29 -20.91 -0.61
N VAL A 300 -0.32 -21.36 0.64
CA VAL A 300 -0.43 -22.77 1.01
C VAL A 300 -1.79 -23.00 1.64
N THR A 301 -2.64 -23.79 1.00
CA THR A 301 -3.91 -24.25 1.58
C THR A 301 -3.75 -25.67 2.09
N THR A 302 -4.22 -25.94 3.31
CA THR A 302 -4.18 -27.25 3.94
C THR A 302 -5.60 -27.66 4.34
N ASP A 303 -6.10 -28.77 3.80
CA ASP A 303 -7.42 -29.29 4.15
C ASP A 303 -7.43 -30.08 5.48
N ALA A 304 -8.61 -30.48 5.92
CA ALA A 304 -8.78 -31.23 7.16
C ALA A 304 -8.08 -32.60 7.17
N LEU A 305 -7.73 -33.14 6.00
CA LEU A 305 -6.97 -34.39 5.86
C LEU A 305 -5.45 -34.16 5.79
N GLY A 306 -5.00 -32.90 5.92
CA GLY A 306 -3.58 -32.53 5.85
C GLY A 306 -3.00 -32.47 4.43
N ARG A 307 -3.83 -32.54 3.37
CA ARG A 307 -3.37 -32.38 1.99
C ARG A 307 -3.08 -30.89 1.75
N GLN A 308 -1.92 -30.62 1.17
CA GLN A 308 -1.46 -29.25 0.91
C GLN A 308 -1.44 -28.95 -0.57
N VAL A 309 -1.94 -27.78 -0.94
CA VAL A 309 -1.77 -27.18 -2.26
C VAL A 309 -1.01 -25.88 -2.09
N SER A 310 0.11 -25.75 -2.81
CA SER A 310 0.97 -24.57 -2.79
C SER A 310 0.94 -23.89 -4.14
N THR A 311 0.63 -22.59 -4.16
CA THR A 311 0.61 -21.76 -5.37
C THR A 311 1.56 -20.58 -5.18
N THR A 312 2.51 -20.43 -6.10
CA THR A 312 3.46 -19.32 -6.09
C THR A 312 3.03 -18.26 -7.08
N VAL A 313 2.92 -17.01 -6.62
CA VAL A 313 2.46 -15.85 -7.40
C VAL A 313 3.48 -14.72 -7.28
N PRO A 314 4.17 -14.35 -8.38
CA PRO A 314 5.01 -13.15 -8.38
C PRO A 314 4.13 -11.90 -8.39
N PHE A 315 4.56 -10.86 -7.66
CA PHE A 315 3.85 -9.59 -7.60
C PHE A 315 4.81 -8.39 -7.56
N TYR A 316 4.27 -7.19 -7.74
CA TYR A 316 4.99 -5.94 -7.63
C TYR A 316 4.15 -4.90 -6.88
N VAL A 317 4.73 -4.31 -5.84
CA VAL A 317 4.10 -3.24 -5.04
C VAL A 317 4.90 -1.96 -5.19
N THR A 318 4.22 -0.86 -5.37
CA THR A 318 4.87 0.46 -5.43
C THR A 318 3.96 1.56 -4.90
N SER A 319 4.54 2.48 -4.15
CA SER A 319 3.87 3.70 -3.67
C SER A 319 3.75 4.79 -4.74
N THR A 320 4.35 4.60 -5.92
CA THR A 320 4.19 5.53 -7.06
C THR A 320 2.79 5.48 -7.66
N LEU A 321 2.07 4.37 -7.51
CA LEU A 321 0.68 4.24 -7.93
C LEU A 321 -0.27 4.63 -6.80
N LEU A 322 -1.41 5.21 -7.16
CA LEU A 322 -2.54 5.38 -6.25
C LEU A 322 -3.52 4.21 -6.39
N GLN A 323 -4.07 3.76 -5.28
CA GLN A 323 -5.16 2.79 -5.26
C GLN A 323 -6.35 3.31 -6.07
N GLN A 324 -7.06 2.41 -6.73
CA GLN A 324 -8.23 2.77 -7.54
C GLN A 324 -9.23 3.63 -6.77
N GLY A 325 -9.66 4.73 -7.41
CA GLY A 325 -10.63 5.70 -6.87
C GLY A 325 -10.02 6.77 -5.97
N LEU A 326 -8.76 6.65 -5.55
CA LEU A 326 -8.10 7.69 -4.78
C LEU A 326 -7.69 8.87 -5.66
N THR A 327 -7.80 10.07 -5.10
CA THR A 327 -7.39 11.33 -5.71
C THR A 327 -6.41 12.04 -4.78
N ASP A 328 -5.28 12.44 -5.31
CA ASP A 328 -4.25 13.26 -4.67
C ASP A 328 -4.11 14.56 -5.45
N PHE A 329 -4.15 15.71 -4.79
CA PHE A 329 -4.09 17.00 -5.44
C PHE A 329 -3.43 18.06 -4.58
N SER A 330 -2.87 19.07 -5.21
CA SER A 330 -2.40 20.29 -4.58
C SER A 330 -2.70 21.48 -5.47
N VAL A 331 -3.26 22.54 -4.90
CA VAL A 331 -3.49 23.82 -5.56
C VAL A 331 -2.87 24.91 -4.71
N ALA A 332 -1.96 25.68 -5.29
CA ALA A 332 -1.29 26.78 -4.63
C ALA A 332 -1.45 28.07 -5.45
N ALA A 333 -1.66 29.18 -4.77
CA ALA A 333 -1.76 30.51 -5.36
C ALA A 333 -1.10 31.55 -4.46
N GLY A 334 -0.38 32.46 -5.07
CA GLY A 334 0.36 33.50 -4.34
C GLY A 334 1.35 34.24 -5.20
N THR A 335 2.40 34.73 -4.59
CA THR A 335 3.50 35.44 -5.27
C THR A 335 4.79 34.63 -5.13
N LEU A 336 5.61 34.56 -6.15
CA LEU A 336 6.89 33.83 -6.12
C LEU A 336 7.79 34.37 -4.99
N ARG A 337 8.27 33.47 -4.12
CA ARG A 337 9.25 33.81 -3.10
C ARG A 337 10.63 33.87 -3.70
N ARG A 338 11.28 35.04 -3.60
CA ARG A 338 12.59 35.31 -4.16
C ARG A 338 13.64 35.42 -3.11
N ASP A 339 14.88 35.43 -3.52
CA ASP A 339 16.04 35.68 -2.67
C ASP A 339 15.95 34.93 -1.35
N TYR A 340 15.44 33.68 -1.40
CA TYR A 340 15.26 32.84 -0.22
C TYR A 340 16.60 32.70 0.51
N THR A 341 16.62 32.87 1.82
CA THR A 341 17.80 32.95 2.70
C THR A 341 18.68 34.19 2.53
N VAL A 342 18.46 35.01 1.49
CA VAL A 342 19.26 36.21 1.20
C VAL A 342 18.52 37.47 1.62
N ARG A 343 17.23 37.58 1.30
CA ARG A 343 16.39 38.74 1.66
C ARG A 343 15.10 38.32 2.34
N ASP A 344 14.72 39.08 3.38
CA ASP A 344 13.43 38.94 4.03
C ASP A 344 12.33 39.53 3.13
N PHE A 345 11.14 38.86 3.12
CA PHE A 345 9.94 39.36 2.45
C PHE A 345 10.13 39.75 0.97
N SER A 346 11.04 39.10 0.24
CA SER A 346 11.23 39.34 -1.19
C SER A 346 10.26 38.48 -1.98
N TYR A 347 9.25 39.10 -2.59
CA TYR A 347 8.23 38.43 -3.38
C TYR A 347 8.12 39.04 -4.80
N GLY A 348 7.88 38.18 -5.77
CA GLY A 348 7.79 38.51 -7.19
C GLY A 348 6.36 38.49 -7.73
N PRO A 349 6.16 38.12 -9.00
CA PRO A 349 4.86 38.10 -9.65
C PRO A 349 3.90 37.10 -9.02
N GLY A 350 2.61 37.36 -9.25
CA GLY A 350 1.54 36.44 -8.91
C GLY A 350 1.55 35.17 -9.75
N VAL A 351 1.40 34.01 -9.11
CA VAL A 351 1.42 32.71 -9.76
C VAL A 351 0.42 31.75 -9.16
N THR A 352 0.04 30.76 -9.96
CA THR A 352 -0.75 29.62 -9.52
C THR A 352 -0.11 28.32 -10.01
N SER A 353 -0.19 27.28 -9.19
CA SER A 353 0.27 25.93 -9.54
C SER A 353 -0.77 24.91 -9.05
N ALA A 354 -1.09 23.93 -9.88
CA ALA A 354 -2.01 22.85 -9.55
C ALA A 354 -1.46 21.52 -10.03
N THR A 355 -1.56 20.51 -9.16
CA THR A 355 -1.25 19.11 -9.47
C THR A 355 -2.43 18.23 -9.13
N LEU A 356 -2.65 17.18 -9.92
CA LEU A 356 -3.68 16.18 -9.68
C LEU A 356 -3.14 14.80 -10.06
N ARG A 357 -3.38 13.82 -9.19
CA ARG A 357 -3.15 12.40 -9.43
C ARG A 357 -4.44 11.65 -9.15
N TYR A 358 -4.79 10.71 -10.00
CA TYR A 358 -5.98 9.89 -9.87
C TYR A 358 -5.69 8.42 -10.13
N GLY A 359 -5.99 7.56 -9.17
CA GLY A 359 -5.94 6.10 -9.33
C GLY A 359 -7.09 5.61 -10.21
N TYR A 360 -6.86 5.51 -11.52
CA TYR A 360 -7.87 5.02 -12.47
C TYR A 360 -8.12 3.53 -12.31
N SER A 361 -7.06 2.76 -12.06
CA SER A 361 -7.11 1.35 -11.70
C SER A 361 -5.87 1.00 -10.86
N ASP A 362 -5.82 -0.21 -10.32
CA ASP A 362 -4.65 -0.68 -9.56
C ASP A 362 -3.36 -0.81 -10.40
N ASN A 363 -3.47 -0.66 -11.73
CA ASN A 363 -2.34 -0.68 -12.65
C ASN A 363 -2.03 0.67 -13.30
N LEU A 364 -2.92 1.66 -13.16
CA LEU A 364 -2.79 2.95 -13.85
C LEU A 364 -3.18 4.10 -12.93
N THR A 365 -2.24 5.02 -12.71
CA THR A 365 -2.47 6.33 -12.11
C THR A 365 -2.30 7.41 -13.17
N LEU A 366 -3.31 8.23 -13.35
CA LEU A 366 -3.27 9.40 -14.23
C LEU A 366 -2.76 10.61 -13.46
N GLU A 367 -2.00 11.48 -14.13
CA GLU A 367 -1.42 12.69 -13.56
C GLU A 367 -1.70 13.89 -14.46
N SER A 368 -1.94 15.06 -13.85
CA SER A 368 -2.00 16.33 -14.56
C SER A 368 -1.35 17.44 -13.75
N HIS A 369 -0.81 18.42 -14.45
CA HIS A 369 -0.16 19.59 -13.88
C HIS A 369 -0.49 20.83 -14.68
N ALA A 370 -0.68 21.95 -14.00
CA ALA A 370 -0.93 23.24 -14.61
C ALA A 370 -0.23 24.35 -13.82
N GLU A 371 0.33 25.32 -14.52
CA GLU A 371 0.94 26.52 -13.95
C GLU A 371 0.51 27.75 -14.72
N ALA A 372 0.36 28.89 -14.04
CA ALA A 372 0.06 30.14 -14.66
C ALA A 372 0.70 31.32 -13.91
N SER A 373 1.13 32.31 -14.68
CA SER A 373 1.50 33.66 -14.26
C SER A 373 1.06 34.69 -15.30
N SER A 374 1.44 35.97 -15.13
CA SER A 374 1.19 37.02 -16.17
C SER A 374 1.72 36.63 -17.54
N ASP A 375 2.89 35.98 -17.59
CA ASP A 375 3.66 35.73 -18.81
C ASP A 375 3.81 34.24 -19.13
N LEU A 376 3.36 33.34 -18.24
CA LEU A 376 3.46 31.89 -18.38
C LEU A 376 2.11 31.22 -18.29
N THR A 377 1.84 30.31 -19.22
CA THR A 377 0.80 29.29 -19.10
C THR A 377 1.39 27.94 -19.44
N LEU A 378 1.24 26.97 -18.55
CA LEU A 378 1.74 25.61 -18.71
C LEU A 378 0.63 24.61 -18.38
N GLY A 379 0.53 23.56 -19.19
CA GLY A 379 -0.33 22.40 -18.93
C GLY A 379 0.36 21.11 -19.34
N GLY A 380 0.16 20.05 -18.56
CA GLY A 380 0.75 18.76 -18.82
C GLY A 380 -0.12 17.61 -18.32
N LEU A 381 0.02 16.47 -18.99
CA LEU A 381 -0.61 15.20 -18.65
C LEU A 381 0.43 14.10 -18.57
N GLY A 382 0.26 13.19 -17.66
CA GLY A 382 1.14 12.06 -17.45
C GLY A 382 0.42 10.86 -16.85
N GLY A 383 1.17 9.80 -16.64
CA GLY A 383 0.66 8.61 -15.99
C GLY A 383 1.75 7.63 -15.62
N ASN A 384 1.41 6.81 -14.62
CA ASN A 384 2.22 5.71 -14.13
C ASN A 384 1.49 4.41 -14.41
N VAL A 385 2.16 3.48 -15.11
CA VAL A 385 1.61 2.18 -15.50
C VAL A 385 2.43 1.06 -14.91
N ARG A 386 1.80 0.18 -14.14
CA ARG A 386 2.42 -1.05 -13.64
C ARG A 386 2.46 -2.10 -14.74
N LEU A 387 3.63 -2.60 -15.08
CA LEU A 387 3.87 -3.64 -16.07
C LEU A 387 3.84 -5.05 -15.43
N GLY A 388 2.72 -5.39 -14.77
CA GLY A 388 2.61 -6.64 -14.01
C GLY A 388 3.64 -6.70 -12.88
N HIS A 389 4.53 -7.69 -12.91
CA HIS A 389 5.64 -7.85 -11.95
C HIS A 389 6.97 -7.26 -12.46
N PHE A 390 6.98 -6.63 -13.64
CA PHE A 390 8.18 -6.06 -14.27
C PHE A 390 8.43 -4.58 -13.93
N GLY A 391 7.76 -4.04 -12.92
CA GLY A 391 7.98 -2.66 -12.49
C GLY A 391 6.97 -1.66 -13.02
N VAL A 392 7.36 -0.39 -13.02
CA VAL A 392 6.49 0.74 -13.37
C VAL A 392 7.13 1.60 -14.44
N LEU A 393 6.34 1.90 -15.46
CA LEU A 393 6.64 2.89 -16.48
C LEU A 393 5.93 4.20 -16.13
N ASN A 394 6.63 5.33 -16.17
CA ASN A 394 6.06 6.66 -16.08
C ASN A 394 6.33 7.45 -17.34
N THR A 395 5.34 8.21 -17.79
CA THR A 395 5.47 9.07 -18.96
C THR A 395 4.63 10.32 -18.78
N ALA A 396 5.12 11.45 -19.28
CA ALA A 396 4.39 12.70 -19.27
C ALA A 396 4.77 13.59 -20.45
N LEU A 397 3.79 14.37 -20.88
CA LEU A 397 3.95 15.42 -21.89
C LEU A 397 3.39 16.73 -21.32
N SER A 398 4.17 17.79 -21.39
CA SER A 398 3.72 19.13 -21.02
C SER A 398 4.05 20.15 -22.12
N GLN A 399 3.22 21.17 -22.19
CA GLN A 399 3.37 22.29 -23.11
C GLN A 399 3.30 23.59 -22.33
N SER A 400 4.18 24.52 -22.65
CA SER A 400 4.20 25.86 -22.07
C SER A 400 4.13 26.93 -23.15
N GLN A 401 3.56 28.06 -22.77
CA GLN A 401 3.65 29.31 -23.49
C GLN A 401 4.23 30.37 -22.55
N PHE A 402 5.40 30.85 -22.84
CA PHE A 402 6.13 31.84 -22.03
C PHE A 402 6.56 33.01 -22.87
N GLU A 403 6.17 34.25 -22.51
CA GLU A 403 6.46 35.48 -23.28
C GLU A 403 6.10 35.36 -24.78
N GLY A 404 4.99 34.67 -25.09
CA GLY A 404 4.54 34.44 -26.46
C GLY A 404 5.26 33.32 -27.23
N ARG A 405 6.24 32.65 -26.62
CA ARG A 405 6.97 31.51 -27.20
C ARG A 405 6.43 30.19 -26.65
N ASN A 406 6.32 29.18 -27.51
CA ASN A 406 5.82 27.88 -27.17
C ASN A 406 6.94 26.86 -26.98
N GLY A 407 6.84 26.02 -25.95
CA GLY A 407 7.77 24.93 -25.70
C GLY A 407 7.08 23.66 -25.26
N GLN A 408 7.80 22.55 -25.33
CA GLN A 408 7.29 21.23 -24.97
C GLN A 408 8.29 20.47 -24.13
N GLN A 409 7.81 19.66 -23.20
CA GLN A 409 8.62 18.73 -22.43
C GLN A 409 8.03 17.32 -22.55
N LEU A 410 8.90 16.34 -22.80
CA LEU A 410 8.63 14.93 -22.72
C LEU A 410 9.41 14.33 -21.56
N SER A 411 8.73 13.60 -20.69
CA SER A 411 9.35 12.82 -19.62
C SER A 411 9.06 11.34 -19.81
N LEU A 412 10.09 10.52 -19.65
CA LEU A 412 10.01 9.06 -19.67
C LEU A 412 10.82 8.52 -18.51
N GLY A 413 10.22 7.62 -17.73
CA GLY A 413 10.90 6.95 -16.63
C GLY A 413 10.48 5.50 -16.51
N TYR A 414 11.36 4.70 -15.97
CA TYR A 414 11.12 3.30 -15.66
C TYR A 414 11.76 2.97 -14.31
N GLN A 415 11.04 2.24 -13.47
CA GLN A 415 11.52 1.83 -12.17
C GLN A 415 11.22 0.34 -11.93
N TYR A 416 12.25 -0.37 -11.51
CA TYR A 416 12.14 -1.74 -11.03
C TYR A 416 12.97 -1.90 -9.76
N ASN A 417 12.36 -2.44 -8.71
CA ASN A 417 13.02 -2.75 -7.45
C ASN A 417 12.79 -4.21 -7.09
N SER A 418 13.83 -4.91 -6.64
CA SER A 418 13.74 -6.24 -6.04
C SER A 418 14.76 -6.36 -4.90
N SER A 419 14.75 -7.47 -4.18
CA SER A 419 15.73 -7.75 -3.12
C SER A 419 17.16 -7.87 -3.63
N HIS A 420 17.36 -8.24 -4.89
CA HIS A 420 18.66 -8.51 -5.48
C HIS A 420 19.18 -7.34 -6.34
N TYR A 421 18.31 -6.66 -7.05
CA TYR A 421 18.69 -5.53 -7.89
C TYR A 421 17.59 -4.47 -7.99
N SER A 422 18.00 -3.25 -8.19
CA SER A 422 17.11 -2.14 -8.53
C SER A 422 17.63 -1.39 -9.77
N LEU A 423 16.72 -1.01 -10.62
CA LEU A 423 16.99 -0.23 -11.82
C LEU A 423 16.04 0.96 -11.87
N SER A 424 16.60 2.15 -12.03
CA SER A 424 15.82 3.36 -12.30
C SER A 424 16.40 4.05 -13.52
N TYR A 425 15.53 4.40 -14.44
CA TYR A 425 15.81 5.20 -15.62
C TYR A 425 14.87 6.39 -15.65
N GLN A 426 15.40 7.56 -15.92
CA GLN A 426 14.62 8.77 -16.14
C GLN A 426 15.25 9.61 -17.23
N ARG A 427 14.44 10.11 -18.16
CA ARG A 427 14.81 11.06 -19.20
C ARG A 427 13.77 12.15 -19.30
N VAL A 428 14.24 13.38 -19.26
CA VAL A 428 13.44 14.57 -19.52
C VAL A 428 14.06 15.27 -20.71
N GLU A 429 13.27 15.54 -21.74
CA GLU A 429 13.68 16.25 -22.96
C GLU A 429 12.79 17.46 -23.14
N ARG A 430 13.40 18.64 -23.23
CA ARG A 430 12.72 19.90 -23.44
C ARG A 430 13.07 20.42 -24.83
N ARG A 431 12.05 20.84 -25.55
CA ARG A 431 12.14 21.31 -26.92
C ARG A 431 11.60 22.72 -27.02
N ALA A 432 12.17 23.47 -27.97
CA ALA A 432 11.89 24.89 -28.18
C ALA A 432 12.08 25.69 -26.86
N ASP A 433 11.28 26.69 -26.65
CA ASP A 433 11.37 27.61 -25.51
C ASP A 433 10.52 27.14 -24.32
N TYR A 434 10.64 25.85 -23.94
CA TYR A 434 9.89 25.33 -22.78
C TYR A 434 10.30 26.08 -21.51
N ALA A 435 9.30 26.52 -20.75
CA ALA A 435 9.46 27.22 -19.50
C ALA A 435 8.45 26.70 -18.46
N ASP A 436 8.82 26.80 -17.19
CA ASP A 436 7.95 26.58 -16.02
C ASP A 436 8.09 27.77 -15.05
N LEU A 437 7.39 27.72 -13.91
CA LEU A 437 7.43 28.81 -12.92
C LEU A 437 8.82 29.10 -12.36
N THR A 438 9.78 28.18 -12.47
CA THR A 438 11.15 28.42 -12.00
C THR A 438 11.91 29.45 -12.86
N LEU A 439 11.47 29.67 -14.10
CA LEU A 439 12.04 30.68 -15.02
C LEU A 439 11.35 32.03 -14.90
N VAL A 440 10.15 32.09 -14.33
CA VAL A 440 9.42 33.35 -14.23
C VAL A 440 10.22 34.32 -13.36
N ASP A 441 10.56 35.48 -13.95
CA ASP A 441 11.28 36.58 -13.30
C ASP A 441 12.68 36.18 -12.77
N THR A 442 13.31 35.21 -13.43
CA THR A 442 14.68 34.77 -13.18
C THR A 442 15.50 34.91 -14.46
N PRO A 443 16.00 36.12 -14.83
CA PRO A 443 16.55 36.40 -16.15
C PRO A 443 17.81 35.60 -16.52
N TYR A 444 18.46 34.99 -15.55
CA TYR A 444 19.65 34.15 -15.73
C TYR A 444 19.44 32.67 -15.55
N ALA A 445 18.22 32.24 -15.22
CA ALA A 445 17.92 30.83 -15.09
C ALA A 445 17.60 30.21 -16.47
N SER A 446 18.01 28.99 -16.65
CA SER A 446 17.70 28.22 -17.85
C SER A 446 17.46 26.75 -17.47
N LEU A 447 16.52 26.13 -18.15
CA LEU A 447 16.29 24.70 -17.98
C LEU A 447 17.21 23.90 -18.93
N SER A 448 17.67 22.74 -18.48
CA SER A 448 18.42 21.83 -19.33
C SER A 448 17.58 21.35 -20.52
N LYS A 449 18.14 21.29 -21.71
CA LYS A 449 17.46 20.71 -22.89
C LYS A 449 17.18 19.23 -22.73
N ARG A 450 18.11 18.51 -22.11
CA ARG A 450 17.98 17.09 -21.84
C ARG A 450 18.63 16.74 -20.51
N SER A 451 17.94 15.93 -19.74
CA SER A 451 18.51 15.29 -18.56
C SER A 451 18.20 13.80 -18.63
N GLU A 452 19.21 12.96 -18.53
CA GLU A 452 19.11 11.52 -18.56
C GLU A 452 19.84 10.94 -17.36
N GLN A 453 19.17 10.07 -16.63
CA GLN A 453 19.71 9.42 -15.45
C GLN A 453 19.42 7.94 -15.48
N VAL A 454 20.45 7.14 -15.25
CA VAL A 454 20.34 5.69 -15.04
C VAL A 454 20.98 5.35 -13.70
N THR A 455 20.27 4.65 -12.85
CA THR A 455 20.85 4.09 -11.63
C THR A 455 20.58 2.59 -11.57
N LEU A 456 21.63 1.81 -11.32
CA LEU A 456 21.55 0.37 -11.12
C LEU A 456 22.22 0.04 -9.80
N SER A 457 21.52 -0.71 -8.96
CA SER A 457 22.07 -1.26 -7.72
C SER A 457 21.91 -2.77 -7.73
N LEU A 458 22.99 -3.47 -7.39
CA LEU A 458 23.03 -4.93 -7.31
C LEU A 458 23.43 -5.33 -5.88
N ASN A 459 22.60 -6.14 -5.25
CA ASN A 459 22.92 -6.74 -3.96
C ASN A 459 23.51 -8.14 -4.21
N LEU A 460 24.81 -8.27 -4.00
CA LEU A 460 25.58 -9.50 -4.23
C LEU A 460 25.73 -10.32 -2.95
N GLU A 461 24.82 -10.14 -1.99
CA GLU A 461 24.79 -10.83 -0.69
C GLU A 461 26.16 -10.76 0.02
N ARG A 462 26.90 -11.92 0.09
CA ARG A 462 28.21 -12.01 0.74
C ARG A 462 29.30 -11.15 0.09
N PHE A 463 29.11 -10.71 -1.15
CA PHE A 463 30.08 -9.86 -1.86
C PHE A 463 29.77 -8.36 -1.71
N GLY A 464 28.69 -8.02 -0.99
CA GLY A 464 28.28 -6.64 -0.75
C GLY A 464 27.39 -6.08 -1.86
N SER A 465 27.32 -4.76 -1.99
CA SER A 465 26.47 -4.07 -2.93
C SER A 465 27.29 -3.29 -3.96
N LEU A 466 26.91 -3.40 -5.21
CA LEU A 466 27.48 -2.66 -6.34
C LEU A 466 26.46 -1.64 -6.83
N GLY A 467 26.86 -0.38 -6.98
CA GLY A 467 26.09 0.71 -7.54
C GLY A 467 26.72 1.27 -8.80
N LEU A 468 25.91 1.54 -9.81
CA LEU A 468 26.25 2.25 -11.03
C LEU A 468 25.30 3.42 -11.19
N GLY A 469 25.84 4.62 -11.36
CA GLY A 469 25.11 5.85 -11.71
C GLY A 469 25.63 6.44 -12.99
N TYR A 470 24.75 6.73 -13.93
CA TYR A 470 25.05 7.47 -15.14
C TYR A 470 24.14 8.69 -15.22
N PHE A 471 24.73 9.86 -15.45
CA PHE A 471 24.04 11.13 -15.58
C PHE A 471 24.54 11.81 -16.83
N ASP A 472 23.63 12.29 -17.65
CA ASP A 472 23.91 13.03 -18.89
C ASP A 472 22.98 14.23 -18.95
N VAL A 473 23.53 15.43 -18.77
CA VAL A 473 22.77 16.68 -18.79
C VAL A 473 23.31 17.56 -19.92
N GLN A 474 22.40 17.98 -20.79
CA GLN A 474 22.66 18.98 -21.82
C GLN A 474 22.00 20.29 -21.39
N ALA A 475 22.79 21.30 -21.09
CA ALA A 475 22.31 22.61 -20.68
C ALA A 475 21.71 23.39 -21.87
N ALA A 476 21.13 24.56 -21.58
CA ALA A 476 20.50 25.41 -22.59
C ALA A 476 21.50 25.96 -23.61
N ASP A 477 22.75 26.18 -23.22
CA ASP A 477 23.87 26.64 -24.06
C ASP A 477 24.56 25.52 -24.87
N ASP A 478 23.93 24.31 -24.89
CA ASP A 478 24.46 23.10 -25.52
C ASP A 478 25.70 22.51 -24.85
N SER A 479 26.18 23.06 -23.75
CA SER A 479 27.20 22.40 -22.94
C SER A 479 26.66 21.08 -22.38
N ARG A 480 27.54 20.08 -22.26
CA ARG A 480 27.12 18.73 -21.88
C ARG A 480 28.00 18.19 -20.76
N THR A 481 27.37 17.82 -19.67
CA THR A 481 28.05 17.18 -18.55
C THR A 481 27.63 15.73 -18.48
N ARG A 482 28.59 14.82 -18.44
CA ARG A 482 28.38 13.40 -18.25
C ARG A 482 29.14 12.94 -17.03
N LEU A 483 28.44 12.24 -16.15
CA LEU A 483 29.03 11.66 -14.95
C LEU A 483 28.75 10.16 -14.91
N LEU A 484 29.79 9.38 -14.82
CA LEU A 484 29.70 7.95 -14.52
C LEU A 484 30.24 7.71 -13.11
N ASN A 485 29.43 7.17 -12.25
CA ASN A 485 29.80 6.76 -10.91
C ASN A 485 29.70 5.24 -10.78
N LEU A 486 30.75 4.61 -10.26
CA LEU A 486 30.76 3.21 -9.88
C LEU A 486 31.09 3.14 -8.39
N SER A 487 30.28 2.46 -7.61
CA SER A 487 30.48 2.28 -6.18
C SER A 487 30.37 0.83 -5.78
N TRP A 488 31.20 0.39 -4.86
CA TRP A 488 31.14 -0.91 -4.25
C TRP A 488 31.27 -0.79 -2.74
N SER A 489 30.36 -1.42 -2.00
CA SER A 489 30.37 -1.44 -0.56
C SER A 489 30.26 -2.87 -0.05
N LYS A 490 31.04 -3.21 0.96
CA LYS A 490 31.01 -4.53 1.58
C LYS A 490 31.17 -4.42 3.09
N PRO A 491 30.20 -4.93 3.89
CA PRO A 491 30.41 -5.11 5.32
C PRO A 491 31.49 -6.19 5.54
N LEU A 492 32.52 -5.88 6.33
CA LEU A 492 33.62 -6.79 6.65
C LEU A 492 33.40 -7.47 8.00
N TRP A 493 33.02 -6.69 9.03
CA TRP A 493 32.74 -7.13 10.39
C TRP A 493 31.55 -6.36 10.96
N ARG A 494 31.13 -6.66 12.18
CA ARG A 494 29.92 -6.06 12.81
C ARG A 494 29.85 -4.53 12.70
N ASN A 495 30.97 -3.82 12.78
CA ASN A 495 31.03 -2.35 12.82
C ASN A 495 31.99 -1.77 11.76
N THR A 496 32.40 -2.54 10.76
CA THR A 496 33.35 -2.09 9.74
C THR A 496 32.81 -2.42 8.36
N SER A 497 32.77 -1.43 7.48
CA SER A 497 32.46 -1.60 6.07
C SER A 497 33.59 -1.06 5.21
N PHE A 498 33.81 -1.69 4.08
CA PHE A 498 34.72 -1.21 3.03
C PHE A 498 33.86 -0.53 1.96
N TYR A 499 34.34 0.63 1.51
CA TYR A 499 33.69 1.39 0.46
C TYR A 499 34.75 1.81 -0.58
N LEU A 500 34.44 1.56 -1.85
CA LEU A 500 35.24 1.99 -3.00
C LEU A 500 34.33 2.74 -3.99
N SER A 501 34.74 3.88 -4.45
CA SER A 501 34.04 4.61 -5.53
C SER A 501 35.00 5.08 -6.59
N ALA A 502 34.53 5.09 -7.82
CA ALA A 502 35.22 5.63 -8.99
C ALA A 502 34.25 6.54 -9.75
N ASN A 503 34.70 7.75 -10.04
CA ASN A 503 33.93 8.73 -10.80
C ASN A 503 34.69 9.06 -12.07
N ARG A 504 33.96 9.22 -13.17
CA ARG A 504 34.47 9.71 -14.43
C ARG A 504 33.54 10.80 -14.96
N GLU A 505 34.05 11.93 -15.18
CA GLU A 505 33.43 13.06 -15.85
C GLU A 505 33.76 13.07 -17.36
#